data_b8e0ff5202e4265d09ff909302fdad50
#
_entry.id   b8e0ff5202e4265d09ff909302fdad50
#
_cell.length_a   1.000
_cell.length_b   1.000
_cell.length_c   1.000
_cell.angle_alpha   90.00
_cell.angle_beta   90.00
_cell.angle_gamma   90.00
#
_symmetry.space_group_name_H-M   'P 1'
#
loop_
_entity.id
_entity.type
_entity.pdbx_description
1 polymer ?
#
loop_
_entity_poly.entity_id
_entity_poly.type
_entity_poly.pdbx_seq_one_letter_code
_entity_poly.pdbx_strand_id
1 'polypeptide(L)'
;VVAGICILGNQFVLLGKDPAMGEALFWIGSGLWIVILWGVFYFVFSDEPKPPLEKGINGAWLVATVSTQAIVILGCILIDHMPWDKEIAFFAFTALFLLGFMLYLFVITMIFYRFAFKDLEPAQLSPTYWINAGAVAITTLAGAELLSHPGASPLLMEFFPFIKGL
;
A
#
# COMPACT_ATOMS: atom_id res chain seq x y z
N VAL A 1 -4.19 -0.41 10.88
CA VAL A 1 -3.36 -1.35 11.67
C VAL A 1 -2.10 -1.69 10.89
N VAL A 2 -2.15 -2.34 9.71
CA VAL A 2 -0.96 -2.79 8.93
C VAL A 2 0.04 -1.66 8.70
N ALA A 3 -0.38 -0.54 8.10
CA ALA A 3 0.52 0.59 7.84
C ALA A 3 1.16 1.13 9.12
N GLY A 4 0.42 1.19 10.23
CA GLY A 4 0.98 1.61 11.52
C GLY A 4 2.07 0.67 12.03
N ILE A 5 1.90 -0.66 11.87
CA ILE A 5 2.90 -1.66 12.22
C ILE A 5 4.15 -1.49 11.35
N CYS A 6 4.00 -1.30 10.04
CA CYS A 6 5.13 -1.10 9.12
C CYS A 6 5.87 0.21 9.41
N ILE A 7 5.14 1.31 9.69
CA ILE A 7 5.76 2.60 10.08
C ILE A 7 6.53 2.46 11.39
N LEU A 8 5.99 1.74 12.37
CA LEU A 8 6.70 1.44 13.61
C LEU A 8 7.97 0.62 13.32
N GLY A 9 7.89 -0.37 12.44
CA GLY A 9 9.07 -1.13 11.98
C GLY A 9 10.13 -0.23 11.39
N ASN A 10 9.76 0.71 10.51
CA ASN A 10 10.69 1.70 9.96
C ASN A 10 11.39 2.51 11.06
N GLN A 11 10.67 2.92 12.10
CA GLN A 11 11.25 3.68 13.22
C GLN A 11 12.28 2.84 13.99
N PHE A 12 11.99 1.55 14.23
CA PHE A 12 12.94 0.67 14.91
C PHE A 12 14.22 0.48 14.09
N VAL A 13 14.12 0.31 12.78
CA VAL A 13 15.29 0.15 11.91
C VAL A 13 16.09 1.43 11.79
N LEU A 14 15.42 2.55 11.47
CA LEU A 14 16.11 3.80 11.12
C LEU A 14 16.60 4.58 12.35
N LEU A 15 15.82 4.62 13.43
CA LEU A 15 16.14 5.39 14.63
C LEU A 15 16.65 4.51 15.75
N GLY A 16 16.01 3.37 16.00
CA GLY A 16 16.37 2.42 17.04
C GLY A 16 17.58 1.57 16.71
N LYS A 17 17.97 1.50 15.42
CA LYS A 17 19.02 0.61 14.89
C LYS A 17 18.81 -0.85 15.30
N ASP A 18 17.55 -1.26 15.37
CA ASP A 18 17.12 -2.61 15.72
C ASP A 18 16.40 -3.27 14.52
N PRO A 19 17.17 -3.85 13.57
CA PRO A 19 16.60 -4.51 12.41
C PRO A 19 15.80 -5.77 12.78
N ALA A 20 16.11 -6.44 13.88
CA ALA A 20 15.40 -7.64 14.31
C ALA A 20 13.95 -7.33 14.69
N MET A 21 13.72 -6.23 15.40
CA MET A 21 12.36 -5.76 15.69
C MET A 21 11.64 -5.31 14.41
N GLY A 22 12.37 -4.63 13.51
CA GLY A 22 11.83 -4.26 12.18
C GLY A 22 11.38 -5.48 11.37
N GLU A 23 12.18 -6.54 11.36
CA GLU A 23 11.86 -7.81 10.68
C GLU A 23 10.63 -8.49 11.29
N ALA A 24 10.55 -8.57 12.61
CA ALA A 24 9.37 -9.12 13.29
C ALA A 24 8.09 -8.35 12.91
N LEU A 25 8.16 -7.02 12.89
CA LEU A 25 7.03 -6.17 12.50
C LEU A 25 6.68 -6.29 11.02
N PHE A 26 7.68 -6.52 10.15
CA PHE A 26 7.44 -6.79 8.72
C PHE A 26 6.61 -8.06 8.53
N TRP A 27 6.98 -9.16 9.20
CA TRP A 27 6.26 -10.42 9.09
C TRP A 27 4.86 -10.35 9.69
N ILE A 28 4.70 -9.71 10.85
CA ILE A 28 3.39 -9.47 11.45
C ILE A 28 2.52 -8.60 10.55
N GLY A 29 3.07 -7.50 10.02
CA GLY A 29 2.37 -6.60 9.11
C GLY A 29 1.94 -7.29 7.81
N SER A 30 2.83 -8.08 7.21
CA SER A 30 2.55 -8.83 5.97
C SER A 30 1.50 -9.92 6.18
N GLY A 31 1.57 -10.67 7.28
CA GLY A 31 0.57 -11.67 7.63
C GLY A 31 -0.81 -11.05 7.85
N LEU A 32 -0.89 -9.96 8.62
CA LEU A 32 -2.13 -9.23 8.83
C LEU A 32 -2.67 -8.61 7.53
N TRP A 33 -1.80 -8.12 6.64
CA TRP A 33 -2.19 -7.60 5.34
C TRP A 33 -2.92 -8.66 4.51
N ILE A 34 -2.35 -9.87 4.42
CA ILE A 34 -2.98 -10.98 3.70
C ILE A 34 -4.37 -11.26 4.28
N VAL A 35 -4.46 -11.45 5.61
CA VAL A 35 -5.73 -11.80 6.26
C VAL A 35 -6.78 -10.70 6.08
N ILE A 36 -6.40 -9.45 6.29
CA ILE A 36 -7.33 -8.31 6.21
C ILE A 36 -7.75 -8.07 4.76
N LEU A 37 -6.81 -8.07 3.81
CA LEU A 37 -7.12 -7.83 2.40
C LEU A 37 -8.06 -8.91 1.84
N TRP A 38 -7.74 -10.18 2.07
CA TRP A 38 -8.60 -11.30 1.68
C TRP A 38 -9.94 -11.27 2.39
N GLY A 39 -9.95 -10.98 3.70
CA GLY A 39 -11.19 -10.86 4.47
C GLY A 39 -12.11 -9.77 3.93
N VAL A 40 -11.57 -8.59 3.65
CA VAL A 40 -12.34 -7.47 3.07
C VAL A 40 -12.92 -7.87 1.72
N PHE A 41 -12.12 -8.42 0.79
CA PHE A 41 -12.64 -8.86 -0.51
C PHE A 41 -13.67 -9.98 -0.38
N TYR A 42 -13.44 -10.94 0.51
CA TYR A 42 -14.41 -12.00 0.76
C TYR A 42 -15.77 -11.42 1.20
N PHE A 43 -15.80 -10.52 2.20
CA PHE A 43 -17.04 -9.89 2.64
C PHE A 43 -17.68 -9.05 1.56
N VAL A 44 -16.90 -8.25 0.82
CA VAL A 44 -17.41 -7.42 -0.28
C VAL A 44 -18.07 -8.27 -1.37
N PHE A 45 -17.52 -9.44 -1.69
CA PHE A 45 -18.09 -10.32 -2.72
C PHE A 45 -19.24 -11.18 -2.21
N SER A 46 -19.22 -11.56 -0.94
CA SER A 46 -20.22 -12.49 -0.36
C SER A 46 -21.43 -11.80 0.25
N ASP A 47 -21.32 -10.51 0.58
CA ASP A 47 -22.38 -9.78 1.29
C ASP A 47 -23.57 -9.49 0.37
N GLU A 48 -24.80 -9.77 0.83
CA GLU A 48 -26.05 -9.51 0.12
C GLU A 48 -27.11 -9.02 1.11
N PRO A 49 -27.88 -7.97 0.75
CA PRO A 49 -27.88 -7.23 -0.52
C PRO A 49 -26.71 -6.23 -0.63
N LYS A 50 -26.19 -6.06 -1.85
CA LYS A 50 -25.11 -5.10 -2.10
C LYS A 50 -25.53 -3.67 -1.79
N PRO A 51 -24.73 -2.89 -1.06
CA PRO A 51 -25.00 -1.48 -0.89
C PRO A 51 -24.90 -0.73 -2.23
N PRO A 52 -25.73 0.30 -2.47
CA PRO A 52 -25.56 1.15 -3.64
C PRO A 52 -24.18 1.84 -3.60
N LEU A 53 -23.65 2.16 -4.78
CA LEU A 53 -22.29 2.71 -4.92
C LEU A 53 -22.06 3.93 -4.01
N GLU A 54 -23.08 4.79 -3.90
CA GLU A 54 -23.06 6.03 -3.11
C GLU A 54 -22.77 5.79 -1.62
N LYS A 55 -23.15 4.63 -1.10
CA LYS A 55 -22.94 4.23 0.29
C LYS A 55 -21.79 3.27 0.47
N GLY A 56 -21.45 2.49 -0.57
CA GLY A 56 -20.45 1.44 -0.51
C GLY A 56 -19.02 1.94 -0.65
N ILE A 57 -18.77 2.92 -1.54
CA ILE A 57 -17.41 3.42 -1.80
C ILE A 57 -17.13 4.70 -1.02
N ASN A 58 -15.99 4.76 -0.35
CA ASN A 58 -15.50 5.96 0.35
C ASN A 58 -13.97 5.93 0.46
N GLY A 59 -13.38 6.97 1.05
CA GLY A 59 -11.92 7.11 1.18
C GLY A 59 -11.25 6.01 2.01
N ALA A 60 -11.99 5.28 2.86
CA ALA A 60 -11.39 4.19 3.64
C ALA A 60 -10.89 3.02 2.78
N TRP A 61 -11.42 2.84 1.57
CA TRP A 61 -10.93 1.83 0.62
C TRP A 61 -9.47 2.06 0.22
N LEU A 62 -8.99 3.30 0.26
CA LEU A 62 -7.58 3.64 0.00
C LEU A 62 -6.61 3.09 1.05
N VAL A 63 -7.11 2.64 2.21
CA VAL A 63 -6.27 1.96 3.21
C VAL A 63 -5.66 0.68 2.66
N ALA A 64 -6.29 0.01 1.70
CA ALA A 64 -5.70 -1.15 1.01
C ALA A 64 -4.40 -0.76 0.30
N THR A 65 -4.41 0.35 -0.46
CA THR A 65 -3.20 0.92 -1.09
C THR A 65 -2.15 1.29 -0.05
N VAL A 66 -2.54 2.06 0.97
CA VAL A 66 -1.63 2.53 2.03
C VAL A 66 -0.94 1.37 2.73
N SER A 67 -1.70 0.31 3.04
CA SER A 67 -1.16 -0.89 3.70
C SER A 67 -0.17 -1.64 2.80
N THR A 68 -0.48 -1.79 1.52
CA THR A 68 0.39 -2.48 0.56
C THR A 68 1.70 -1.73 0.37
N GLN A 69 1.64 -0.40 0.18
CA GLN A 69 2.84 0.41 0.00
C GLN A 69 3.70 0.49 1.27
N ALA A 70 3.09 0.47 2.46
CA ALA A 70 3.83 0.45 3.72
C ALA A 70 4.69 -0.82 3.88
N ILE A 71 4.22 -1.97 3.40
CA ILE A 71 5.00 -3.22 3.38
C ILE A 71 6.19 -3.09 2.42
N VAL A 72 6.00 -2.50 1.25
CA VAL A 72 7.09 -2.28 0.28
C VAL A 72 8.19 -1.43 0.91
N ILE A 73 7.83 -0.32 1.55
CA ILE A 73 8.80 0.59 2.19
C ILE A 73 9.61 -0.15 3.26
N LEU A 74 8.93 -0.82 4.20
CA LEU A 74 9.62 -1.53 5.28
C LEU A 74 10.48 -2.68 4.73
N GLY A 75 10.00 -3.40 3.71
CA GLY A 75 10.77 -4.46 3.04
C GLY A 75 12.04 -3.93 2.38
N CYS A 76 11.97 -2.80 1.66
CA CYS A 76 13.14 -2.16 1.05
C CYS A 76 14.16 -1.71 2.11
N ILE A 77 13.72 -1.12 3.21
CA ILE A 77 14.60 -0.68 4.30
C ILE A 77 15.30 -1.88 4.98
N LEU A 78 14.64 -3.03 5.04
CA LEU A 78 15.16 -4.24 5.69
C LEU A 78 16.02 -5.11 4.76
N ILE A 79 16.08 -4.84 3.46
CA ILE A 79 16.64 -5.75 2.46
C ILE A 79 18.08 -6.18 2.76
N ASP A 80 18.89 -5.29 3.33
CA ASP A 80 20.29 -5.57 3.67
C ASP A 80 20.45 -6.35 4.99
N HIS A 81 19.38 -6.47 5.77
CA HIS A 81 19.36 -7.14 7.06
C HIS A 81 18.73 -8.54 7.01
N MET A 82 18.06 -8.88 5.90
CA MET A 82 17.38 -10.16 5.74
C MET A 82 18.20 -11.14 4.90
N PRO A 83 18.15 -12.45 5.20
CA PRO A 83 18.89 -13.50 4.47
C PRO A 83 18.18 -13.89 3.16
N TRP A 84 17.63 -12.91 2.44
CA TRP A 84 16.89 -13.15 1.20
C TRP A 84 17.77 -13.00 -0.04
N ASP A 85 17.39 -13.74 -1.09
CA ASP A 85 17.87 -13.41 -2.41
C ASP A 85 17.30 -12.05 -2.81
N LYS A 86 18.20 -11.06 -3.01
CA LYS A 86 17.82 -9.68 -3.27
C LYS A 86 17.00 -9.54 -4.55
N GLU A 87 17.30 -10.32 -5.57
CA GLU A 87 16.58 -10.27 -6.84
C GLU A 87 15.12 -10.71 -6.66
N ILE A 88 14.91 -11.82 -5.94
CA ILE A 88 13.55 -12.31 -5.63
C ILE A 88 12.80 -11.32 -4.75
N ALA A 89 13.47 -10.76 -3.74
CA ALA A 89 12.85 -9.78 -2.85
C ALA A 89 12.41 -8.51 -3.58
N PHE A 90 13.28 -7.94 -4.43
CA PHE A 90 12.94 -6.78 -5.23
C PHE A 90 11.87 -7.05 -6.28
N PHE A 91 11.85 -8.25 -6.86
CA PHE A 91 10.73 -8.67 -7.71
C PHE A 91 9.41 -8.64 -6.94
N ALA A 92 9.37 -9.23 -5.74
CA ALA A 92 8.18 -9.26 -4.91
C ALA A 92 7.74 -7.83 -4.47
N PHE A 93 8.68 -6.98 -4.07
CA PHE A 93 8.37 -5.60 -3.70
C PHE A 93 7.90 -4.76 -4.88
N THR A 94 8.47 -4.96 -6.07
CA THR A 94 7.98 -4.30 -7.29
C THR A 94 6.58 -4.77 -7.64
N ALA A 95 6.29 -6.06 -7.54
CA ALA A 95 4.94 -6.60 -7.76
C ALA A 95 3.93 -6.04 -6.75
N LEU A 96 4.30 -5.95 -5.47
CA LEU A 96 3.46 -5.33 -4.43
C LEU A 96 3.26 -3.83 -4.67
N PHE A 97 4.29 -3.11 -5.08
CA PHE A 97 4.20 -1.69 -5.45
C PHE A 97 3.18 -1.49 -6.58
N LEU A 98 3.29 -2.28 -7.66
CA LEU A 98 2.37 -2.22 -8.78
C LEU A 98 0.94 -2.60 -8.36
N LEU A 99 0.77 -3.61 -7.53
CA LEU A 99 -0.53 -3.97 -6.96
C LEU A 99 -1.12 -2.80 -6.16
N GLY A 100 -0.36 -2.18 -5.27
CA GLY A 100 -0.79 -1.02 -4.49
C GLY A 100 -1.16 0.17 -5.37
N PHE A 101 -0.40 0.41 -6.44
CA PHE A 101 -0.69 1.45 -7.43
C PHE A 101 -1.97 1.16 -8.21
N MET A 102 -2.18 -0.09 -8.66
CA MET A 102 -3.43 -0.49 -9.33
C MET A 102 -4.65 -0.37 -8.42
N LEU A 103 -4.52 -0.76 -7.15
CA LEU A 103 -5.58 -0.56 -6.15
C LEU A 103 -5.90 0.93 -5.97
N TYR A 104 -4.88 1.79 -5.95
CA TYR A 104 -5.08 3.24 -5.91
C TYR A 104 -5.90 3.73 -7.10
N LEU A 105 -5.47 3.40 -8.32
CA LEU A 105 -6.16 3.83 -9.53
C LEU A 105 -7.62 3.36 -9.58
N PHE A 106 -7.85 2.11 -9.19
CA PHE A 106 -9.19 1.56 -9.16
C PHE A 106 -10.08 2.32 -8.15
N VAL A 107 -9.64 2.48 -6.93
CA VAL A 107 -10.42 3.12 -5.87
C VAL A 107 -10.64 4.61 -6.13
N ILE A 108 -9.59 5.33 -6.56
CA ILE A 108 -9.73 6.77 -6.82
C ILE A 108 -10.67 7.04 -8.01
N THR A 109 -10.65 6.19 -9.03
CA THR A 109 -11.58 6.29 -10.15
C THR A 109 -13.04 6.10 -9.70
N MET A 110 -13.30 5.14 -8.82
CA MET A 110 -14.63 4.92 -8.26
C MET A 110 -15.10 6.09 -7.37
N ILE A 111 -14.18 6.65 -6.58
CA ILE A 111 -14.46 7.85 -5.76
C ILE A 111 -14.75 9.04 -6.67
N PHE A 112 -13.94 9.25 -7.72
CA PHE A 112 -14.14 10.31 -8.69
C PHE A 112 -15.49 10.17 -9.40
N TYR A 113 -15.81 8.94 -9.86
CA TYR A 113 -17.12 8.66 -10.48
C TYR A 113 -18.27 9.02 -9.54
N ARG A 114 -18.17 8.66 -8.26
CA ARG A 114 -19.17 9.04 -7.25
C ARG A 114 -19.33 10.54 -7.15
N PHE A 115 -18.23 11.30 -7.09
CA PHE A 115 -18.28 12.76 -6.96
C PHE A 115 -18.80 13.46 -8.22
N ALA A 116 -18.49 12.91 -9.40
CA ALA A 116 -18.85 13.53 -10.66
C ALA A 116 -20.32 13.26 -11.09
N PHE A 117 -20.89 12.12 -10.67
CA PHE A 117 -22.15 11.64 -11.26
C PHE A 117 -23.24 11.30 -10.22
N LYS A 118 -22.98 11.49 -8.93
CA LYS A 118 -23.93 11.18 -7.88
C LYS A 118 -24.14 12.38 -6.95
N ASP A 119 -25.36 12.51 -6.42
CA ASP A 119 -25.65 13.54 -5.44
C ASP A 119 -24.85 13.30 -4.16
N LEU A 120 -24.23 14.36 -3.66
CA LEU A 120 -23.42 14.35 -2.46
C LEU A 120 -24.13 15.13 -1.35
N GLU A 121 -24.56 14.42 -0.32
CA GLU A 121 -25.00 15.07 0.90
C GLU A 121 -23.79 15.45 1.77
N PRO A 122 -23.76 16.65 2.39
CA PRO A 122 -22.65 17.06 3.26
C PRO A 122 -22.32 16.05 4.36
N ALA A 123 -23.33 15.34 4.89
CA ALA A 123 -23.16 14.30 5.90
C ALA A 123 -22.38 13.06 5.41
N GLN A 124 -22.26 12.87 4.10
CA GLN A 124 -21.53 11.76 3.49
C GLN A 124 -20.04 12.09 3.25
N LEU A 125 -19.66 13.37 3.37
CA LEU A 125 -18.27 13.81 3.27
C LEU A 125 -17.54 13.49 4.57
N SER A 126 -17.00 12.28 4.67
CA SER A 126 -16.28 11.84 5.86
C SER A 126 -14.79 12.24 5.80
N PRO A 127 -14.12 12.38 6.94
CA PRO A 127 -12.67 12.64 6.99
C PRO A 127 -11.81 11.60 6.26
N THR A 128 -12.35 10.41 5.98
CA THR A 128 -11.64 9.33 5.27
C THR A 128 -11.20 9.71 3.85
N TYR A 129 -11.82 10.73 3.24
CA TYR A 129 -11.38 11.22 1.92
C TYR A 129 -10.00 11.88 1.95
N TRP A 130 -9.53 12.34 3.10
CA TRP A 130 -8.15 12.83 3.28
C TRP A 130 -7.11 11.74 3.15
N ILE A 131 -7.49 10.45 3.28
CA ILE A 131 -6.60 9.31 3.05
C ILE A 131 -6.04 9.33 1.62
N ASN A 132 -6.76 9.95 0.67
CA ASN A 132 -6.26 10.10 -0.71
C ASN A 132 -4.90 10.80 -0.77
N ALA A 133 -4.71 11.88 -0.04
CA ALA A 133 -3.40 12.56 0.01
C ALA A 133 -2.31 11.65 0.58
N GLY A 134 -2.64 10.88 1.64
CA GLY A 134 -1.73 9.89 2.21
C GLY A 134 -1.43 8.73 1.28
N ALA A 135 -2.41 8.27 0.51
CA ALA A 135 -2.23 7.17 -0.44
C ALA A 135 -1.29 7.55 -1.59
N VAL A 136 -1.38 8.78 -2.10
CA VAL A 136 -0.43 9.31 -3.09
C VAL A 136 0.96 9.42 -2.49
N ALA A 137 1.07 10.08 -1.33
CA ALA A 137 2.36 10.31 -0.68
C ALA A 137 3.11 9.00 -0.37
N ILE A 138 2.42 7.99 0.18
CA ILE A 138 3.06 6.70 0.50
C ILE A 138 3.41 5.91 -0.76
N THR A 139 2.64 6.04 -1.85
CA THR A 139 2.98 5.41 -3.13
C THR A 139 4.23 6.03 -3.72
N THR A 140 4.35 7.36 -3.69
CA THR A 140 5.56 8.07 -4.13
C THR A 140 6.77 7.66 -3.29
N LEU A 141 6.61 7.56 -1.97
CA LEU A 141 7.68 7.12 -1.06
C LEU A 141 8.11 5.67 -1.36
N ALA A 142 7.17 4.75 -1.56
CA ALA A 142 7.46 3.36 -1.91
C ALA A 142 8.22 3.24 -3.24
N GLY A 143 7.85 4.04 -4.23
CA GLY A 143 8.56 4.14 -5.50
C GLY A 143 9.99 4.70 -5.32
N ALA A 144 10.16 5.72 -4.48
CA ALA A 144 11.47 6.29 -4.18
C ALA A 144 12.38 5.28 -3.46
N GLU A 145 11.85 4.50 -2.51
CA GLU A 145 12.61 3.45 -1.82
C GLU A 145 13.05 2.35 -2.80
N LEU A 146 12.20 1.90 -3.70
CA LEU A 146 12.60 0.96 -4.75
C LEU A 146 13.72 1.53 -5.63
N LEU A 147 13.63 2.80 -6.02
CA LEU A 147 14.63 3.49 -6.85
C LEU A 147 15.94 3.76 -6.13
N SER A 148 15.95 3.76 -4.80
CA SER A 148 17.17 3.97 -4.00
C SER A 148 18.16 2.80 -4.07
N HIS A 149 17.74 1.64 -4.64
CA HIS A 149 18.55 0.44 -4.78
C HIS A 149 18.84 0.11 -6.27
N PRO A 150 19.56 0.98 -7.01
CA PRO A 150 19.84 0.76 -8.42
C PRO A 150 20.71 -0.48 -8.60
N GLY A 151 20.33 -1.35 -9.52
CA GLY A 151 21.08 -2.59 -9.82
C GLY A 151 20.68 -3.81 -8.96
N ALA A 152 19.72 -3.67 -8.07
CA ALA A 152 19.23 -4.76 -7.24
C ALA A 152 18.51 -5.86 -8.05
N SER A 153 17.89 -5.51 -9.18
CA SER A 153 17.25 -6.46 -10.10
C SER A 153 17.20 -5.90 -11.51
N PRO A 154 17.50 -6.70 -12.56
CA PRO A 154 17.31 -6.30 -13.96
C PRO A 154 15.88 -5.85 -14.26
N LEU A 155 14.90 -6.55 -13.70
CA LEU A 155 13.48 -6.21 -13.85
C LEU A 155 13.19 -4.80 -13.29
N LEU A 156 13.71 -4.48 -12.12
CA LEU A 156 13.50 -3.16 -11.51
C LEU A 156 14.07 -2.05 -12.40
N MET A 157 15.21 -2.28 -13.06
CA MET A 157 15.80 -1.31 -13.98
C MET A 157 14.90 -1.00 -15.19
N GLU A 158 14.18 -2.00 -15.71
CA GLU A 158 13.21 -1.79 -16.80
C GLU A 158 12.01 -0.96 -16.34
N PHE A 159 11.59 -1.06 -15.08
CA PHE A 159 10.50 -0.28 -14.51
C PHE A 159 10.92 1.11 -14.00
N PHE A 160 12.21 1.42 -13.90
CA PHE A 160 12.69 2.73 -13.42
C PHE A 160 12.07 3.94 -14.14
N PRO A 161 11.99 3.99 -15.49
CA PRO A 161 11.39 5.12 -16.17
C PRO A 161 9.91 5.31 -15.80
N PHE A 162 9.19 4.22 -15.62
CA PHE A 162 7.78 4.25 -15.22
C PHE A 162 7.63 4.75 -13.78
N ILE A 163 8.39 4.19 -12.83
CA ILE A 163 8.32 4.59 -11.41
C ILE A 163 8.73 6.05 -11.23
N LYS A 164 9.72 6.54 -12.00
CA LYS A 164 10.13 7.96 -11.98
C LYS A 164 9.09 8.91 -12.55
N GLY A 165 8.20 8.42 -13.41
CA GLY A 165 7.14 9.19 -14.04
C GLY A 165 5.86 9.29 -13.22
N LEU A 166 5.75 8.50 -12.14
CA LEU A 166 4.63 8.53 -11.20
C LEU A 166 4.82 9.60 -10.15
#